data_52a7bd848ff09014947bbc0dc89011d5
#
_entry.id   52a7bd848ff09014947bbc0dc89011d5
#
_cell.length_a   1.000
_cell.length_b   1.000
_cell.length_c   1.000
_cell.angle_alpha   90.00
_cell.angle_beta   90.00
_cell.angle_gamma   90.00
#
_symmetry.space_group_name_H-M   'P 1'
#
loop_
_entity.id
_entity.type
_entity.pdbx_description
1 polymer ?
#
loop_
_entity_poly.entity_id
_entity_poly.type
_entity_poly.pdbx_seq_one_letter_code
_entity_poly.pdbx_strand_id
1 'polypeptide(L)'
;MRATVLSCYIEACGLAPSQVAGALGAGVGLWESGEVRVNPTGSVTVLTGSHSHGQGHETTFAQLVADRLGLPIDDVEVVHGDTGKLDFGLGTYGSRSLAVGGSALSVAADKVVEKGRKIAALLLDTEVDNISFDAPVYKKGDSNETKTFQEIAFAAYVNHDWPSDDLEPGLAEKAFYDPLNFTYPAGTHICEV
;
A
#
# COMPACT_ATOMS: atom_id res chain seq x y z
N MET A 1 -43.01 19.66 -18.89
CA MET A 1 -41.87 20.59 -18.78
C MET A 1 -40.74 19.76 -18.18
N ARG A 2 -39.57 19.68 -18.81
CA ARG A 2 -38.41 18.98 -18.22
C ARG A 2 -37.51 20.03 -17.60
N ALA A 3 -36.96 19.73 -16.42
CA ALA A 3 -36.00 20.59 -15.75
C ALA A 3 -34.75 19.78 -15.43
N THR A 4 -33.57 20.38 -15.64
CA THR A 4 -32.28 19.78 -15.27
C THR A 4 -31.68 20.60 -14.14
N VAL A 5 -31.30 19.92 -13.07
CA VAL A 5 -30.63 20.52 -11.90
C VAL A 5 -29.20 19.98 -11.80
N LEU A 6 -28.29 20.90 -11.56
CA LEU A 6 -26.86 20.61 -11.33
C LEU A 6 -26.49 20.98 -9.89
N SER A 7 -25.80 20.08 -9.19
CA SER A 7 -25.24 20.36 -7.87
C SER A 7 -23.77 19.93 -7.86
N CYS A 8 -22.88 20.89 -7.66
CA CYS A 8 -21.45 20.65 -7.54
C CYS A 8 -21.04 20.68 -6.06
N TYR A 9 -20.08 19.84 -5.70
CA TYR A 9 -19.55 19.80 -4.35
C TYR A 9 -18.02 19.66 -4.35
N ILE A 10 -17.41 20.04 -3.24
CA ILE A 10 -16.05 19.75 -2.86
C ILE A 10 -16.06 19.22 -1.43
N GLU A 11 -15.29 18.18 -1.15
CA GLU A 11 -15.18 17.56 0.17
C GLU A 11 -13.81 17.86 0.76
N ALA A 12 -13.73 18.12 2.07
CA ALA A 12 -12.50 18.06 2.84
C ALA A 12 -12.30 16.58 3.25
N CYS A 13 -11.49 15.87 2.50
CA CYS A 13 -11.23 14.44 2.62
C CYS A 13 -9.89 14.17 3.31
N GLY A 14 -9.73 12.96 3.85
CA GLY A 14 -8.49 12.57 4.51
C GLY A 14 -8.33 13.24 5.87
N LEU A 15 -9.36 13.09 6.73
CA LEU A 15 -9.33 13.64 8.09
C LEU A 15 -8.17 13.02 8.87
N ALA A 16 -7.00 13.62 8.72
CA ALA A 16 -5.73 13.27 9.37
C ALA A 16 -4.70 14.23 9.09
N PRO A 17 -4.40 15.31 8.67
CA PRO A 17 -3.10 15.90 9.02
C PRO A 17 -3.04 16.06 10.53
N SER A 18 -2.20 15.24 11.17
CA SER A 18 -2.10 15.22 12.65
C SER A 18 -1.78 16.60 13.21
N GLN A 19 -0.96 17.38 12.51
CA GLN A 19 -0.66 18.76 12.91
C GLN A 19 -1.90 19.66 12.91
N VAL A 20 -2.74 19.57 11.88
CA VAL A 20 -3.97 20.36 11.79
C VAL A 20 -4.97 19.91 12.83
N ALA A 21 -5.18 18.59 12.98
CA ALA A 21 -6.06 18.03 13.98
C ALA A 21 -5.61 18.40 15.41
N GLY A 22 -4.31 18.36 15.67
CA GLY A 22 -3.71 18.80 16.94
C GLY A 22 -3.92 20.28 17.22
N ALA A 23 -3.74 21.13 16.25
CA ALA A 23 -4.00 22.57 16.36
C ALA A 23 -5.49 22.89 16.63
N LEU A 24 -6.40 22.02 16.17
CA LEU A 24 -7.83 22.10 16.45
C LEU A 24 -8.24 21.44 17.76
N GLY A 25 -7.28 20.95 18.56
CA GLY A 25 -7.51 20.41 19.90
C GLY A 25 -7.79 18.91 19.95
N ALA A 26 -7.52 18.15 18.89
CA ALA A 26 -7.74 16.69 18.88
C ALA A 26 -6.84 15.95 19.89
N GLY A 27 -5.66 16.48 20.21
CA GLY A 27 -4.75 15.93 21.22
C GLY A 27 -4.15 14.56 20.89
N VAL A 28 -4.36 14.06 19.66
CA VAL A 28 -3.89 12.76 19.16
C VAL A 28 -3.40 12.89 17.74
N GLY A 29 -2.43 12.05 17.35
CA GLY A 29 -2.07 11.87 15.95
C GLY A 29 -3.13 11.06 15.21
N LEU A 30 -3.34 11.35 13.94
CA LEU A 30 -4.35 10.71 13.10
C LEU A 30 -3.74 9.92 11.93
N TRP A 31 -2.49 9.50 12.05
CA TRP A 31 -1.85 8.60 11.08
C TRP A 31 -2.57 7.26 10.96
N GLU A 32 -2.29 6.52 9.92
CA GLU A 32 -2.75 5.14 9.75
C GLU A 32 -1.56 4.24 9.44
N SER A 33 -1.69 2.95 9.75
CA SER A 33 -0.71 1.94 9.40
C SER A 33 -1.21 1.03 8.29
N GLY A 34 -0.26 0.48 7.53
CA GLY A 34 -0.51 -0.57 6.57
C GLY A 34 0.67 -1.54 6.54
N GLU A 35 0.39 -2.81 6.37
CA GLU A 35 1.40 -3.85 6.18
C GLU A 35 1.11 -4.62 4.90
N VAL A 36 2.15 -4.87 4.12
CA VAL A 36 2.12 -5.73 2.93
C VAL A 36 3.03 -6.91 3.21
N ARG A 37 2.44 -8.08 3.32
CA ARG A 37 3.13 -9.34 3.59
C ARG A 37 3.07 -10.23 2.37
N VAL A 38 4.22 -10.51 1.79
CA VAL A 38 4.36 -11.42 0.65
C VAL A 38 4.69 -12.81 1.18
N ASN A 39 3.91 -13.81 0.77
CA ASN A 39 4.12 -15.21 1.13
C ASN A 39 5.17 -15.86 0.18
N PRO A 40 5.80 -16.98 0.58
CA PRO A 40 6.78 -17.67 -0.27
C PRO A 40 6.25 -18.09 -1.65
N THR A 41 4.93 -18.22 -1.80
CA THR A 41 4.25 -18.54 -3.06
C THR A 41 4.11 -17.36 -4.01
N GLY A 42 4.40 -16.14 -3.53
CA GLY A 42 4.16 -14.89 -4.24
C GLY A 42 2.79 -14.27 -4.00
N SER A 43 1.87 -14.95 -3.32
CA SER A 43 0.61 -14.34 -2.87
C SER A 43 0.85 -13.28 -1.78
N VAL A 44 -0.06 -12.33 -1.66
CA VAL A 44 0.10 -11.17 -0.78
C VAL A 44 -1.05 -11.08 0.21
N THR A 45 -0.73 -10.86 1.48
CA THR A 45 -1.70 -10.49 2.50
C THR A 45 -1.47 -9.03 2.88
N VAL A 46 -2.51 -8.23 2.74
CA VAL A 46 -2.54 -6.81 3.10
C VAL A 46 -3.26 -6.66 4.43
N LEU A 47 -2.61 -6.02 5.41
CA LEU A 47 -3.19 -5.72 6.71
C LEU A 47 -3.41 -4.21 6.83
N THR A 48 -4.63 -3.81 7.16
CA THR A 48 -4.99 -2.39 7.27
C THR A 48 -5.88 -2.11 8.46
N GLY A 49 -5.66 -0.96 9.10
CA GLY A 49 -6.52 -0.44 10.16
C GLY A 49 -7.83 0.18 9.65
N SER A 50 -7.93 0.42 8.34
CA SER A 50 -9.13 0.98 7.71
C SER A 50 -10.19 -0.11 7.50
N HIS A 51 -11.15 -0.20 8.41
CA HIS A 51 -12.22 -1.19 8.38
C HIS A 51 -13.27 -0.87 7.30
N SER A 52 -13.70 -1.89 6.53
CA SER A 52 -14.78 -1.76 5.54
C SER A 52 -16.16 -1.74 6.22
N HIS A 53 -17.04 -0.87 5.74
CA HIS A 53 -18.45 -0.78 6.12
C HIS A 53 -19.38 -1.00 4.90
N GLY A 54 -18.88 -1.76 3.90
CA GLY A 54 -19.58 -2.01 2.64
C GLY A 54 -19.11 -1.14 1.47
N GLN A 55 -18.10 -0.25 1.67
CA GLN A 55 -17.57 0.62 0.61
C GLN A 55 -16.47 -0.04 -0.25
N GLY A 56 -16.21 -1.34 -0.10
CA GLY A 56 -15.35 -2.11 -0.97
C GLY A 56 -13.85 -1.92 -0.75
N HIS A 57 -13.41 -1.74 0.49
CA HIS A 57 -11.98 -1.62 0.80
C HIS A 57 -11.19 -2.85 0.39
N GLU A 58 -11.77 -4.03 0.49
CA GLU A 58 -11.17 -5.30 0.09
C GLU A 58 -10.75 -5.25 -1.40
N THR A 59 -11.63 -4.74 -2.25
CA THR A 59 -11.35 -4.59 -3.68
C THR A 59 -10.36 -3.46 -3.94
N THR A 60 -10.60 -2.29 -3.35
CA THR A 60 -9.81 -1.09 -3.63
C THR A 60 -8.36 -1.24 -3.17
N PHE A 61 -8.14 -1.79 -1.98
CA PHE A 61 -6.78 -1.98 -1.45
C PHE A 61 -6.06 -3.15 -2.13
N ALA A 62 -6.80 -4.21 -2.54
CA ALA A 62 -6.23 -5.26 -3.37
C ALA A 62 -5.77 -4.71 -4.72
N GLN A 63 -6.58 -3.89 -5.40
CA GLN A 63 -6.18 -3.22 -6.64
C GLN A 63 -4.92 -2.38 -6.47
N LEU A 64 -4.89 -1.53 -5.43
CA LEU A 64 -3.76 -0.63 -5.16
C LEU A 64 -2.44 -1.40 -5.01
N VAL A 65 -2.45 -2.50 -4.26
CA VAL A 65 -1.25 -3.30 -4.01
C VAL A 65 -0.92 -4.19 -5.22
N ALA A 66 -1.93 -4.78 -5.86
CA ALA A 66 -1.77 -5.58 -7.06
C ALA A 66 -1.13 -4.78 -8.20
N ASP A 67 -1.63 -3.57 -8.47
CA ASP A 67 -1.07 -2.68 -9.50
C ASP A 67 0.38 -2.30 -9.18
N ARG A 68 0.69 -2.03 -7.90
CA ARG A 68 2.03 -1.64 -7.48
C ARG A 68 3.06 -2.75 -7.63
N LEU A 69 2.64 -4.00 -7.38
CA LEU A 69 3.51 -5.17 -7.43
C LEU A 69 3.45 -5.91 -8.78
N GLY A 70 2.51 -5.55 -9.66
CA GLY A 70 2.28 -6.22 -10.96
C GLY A 70 1.67 -7.61 -10.83
N LEU A 71 0.79 -7.81 -9.86
CA LEU A 71 0.17 -9.09 -9.56
C LEU A 71 -1.30 -9.12 -9.99
N PRO A 72 -1.87 -10.31 -10.26
CA PRO A 72 -3.31 -10.48 -10.33
C PRO A 72 -3.97 -10.04 -9.02
N ILE A 73 -5.12 -9.39 -9.11
CA ILE A 73 -5.86 -8.94 -7.92
C ILE A 73 -6.27 -10.12 -7.02
N ASP A 74 -6.52 -11.28 -7.59
CA ASP A 74 -6.92 -12.49 -6.87
C ASP A 74 -5.78 -13.09 -6.02
N ASP A 75 -4.53 -12.66 -6.24
CA ASP A 75 -3.37 -13.04 -5.44
C ASP A 75 -3.18 -12.14 -4.21
N VAL A 76 -4.05 -11.14 -4.01
CA VAL A 76 -3.97 -10.17 -2.92
C VAL A 76 -5.19 -10.29 -2.00
N GLU A 77 -4.96 -10.79 -0.79
CA GLU A 77 -5.95 -10.85 0.29
C GLU A 77 -5.86 -9.61 1.18
N VAL A 78 -6.99 -8.95 1.42
CA VAL A 78 -7.07 -7.79 2.34
C VAL A 78 -7.72 -8.21 3.65
N VAL A 79 -7.00 -8.01 4.75
CA VAL A 79 -7.45 -8.30 6.11
C VAL A 79 -7.59 -6.98 6.87
N HIS A 80 -8.79 -6.74 7.39
CA HIS A 80 -9.11 -5.59 8.22
C HIS A 80 -9.98 -6.00 9.42
N GLY A 81 -10.14 -5.11 10.40
CA GLY A 81 -10.99 -5.34 11.57
C GLY A 81 -10.44 -6.37 12.58
N ASP A 82 -9.21 -6.82 12.42
CA ASP A 82 -8.54 -7.76 13.32
C ASP A 82 -7.39 -7.08 14.06
N THR A 83 -7.69 -6.61 15.28
CA THR A 83 -6.71 -5.93 16.14
C THR A 83 -5.63 -6.87 16.70
N GLY A 84 -5.77 -8.18 16.52
CA GLY A 84 -4.73 -9.16 16.87
C GLY A 84 -3.68 -9.32 15.79
N LYS A 85 -3.95 -8.83 14.57
CA LYS A 85 -3.03 -8.94 13.43
C LYS A 85 -2.36 -7.62 13.05
N LEU A 86 -2.98 -6.50 13.41
CA LEU A 86 -2.48 -5.17 13.10
C LEU A 86 -2.11 -4.44 14.39
N ASP A 87 -0.91 -3.91 14.46
CA ASP A 87 -0.40 -3.24 15.67
C ASP A 87 -1.11 -1.92 15.95
N PHE A 88 -1.58 -1.23 14.91
CA PHE A 88 -2.20 0.08 15.02
C PHE A 88 -3.18 0.34 13.88
N GLY A 89 -4.32 0.94 14.19
CA GLY A 89 -5.30 1.42 13.23
C GLY A 89 -6.31 2.33 13.88
N LEU A 90 -6.66 3.44 13.23
CA LEU A 90 -7.69 4.38 13.69
C LEU A 90 -9.03 4.16 13.01
N GLY A 91 -9.11 3.32 12.00
CA GLY A 91 -10.36 2.95 11.36
C GLY A 91 -10.81 3.90 10.25
N THR A 92 -12.09 3.78 9.91
CA THR A 92 -12.72 4.45 8.77
C THR A 92 -13.71 5.50 9.24
N TYR A 93 -13.39 6.77 8.99
CA TYR A 93 -14.22 7.95 9.22
C TYR A 93 -13.62 9.14 8.50
N GLY A 94 -14.37 10.22 8.29
CA GLY A 94 -13.86 11.47 7.71
C GLY A 94 -13.17 11.29 6.35
N SER A 95 -13.64 10.35 5.54
CA SER A 95 -13.13 10.02 4.20
C SER A 95 -11.61 9.78 4.16
N ARG A 96 -11.06 9.14 5.20
CA ARG A 96 -9.61 8.96 5.37
C ARG A 96 -9.05 7.63 4.87
N SER A 97 -9.89 6.62 4.61
CA SER A 97 -9.42 5.26 4.35
C SER A 97 -8.47 5.17 3.16
N LEU A 98 -8.79 5.77 2.02
CA LEU A 98 -7.89 5.76 0.87
C LEU A 98 -6.76 6.79 1.04
N ALA A 99 -7.07 8.01 1.45
CA ALA A 99 -6.11 9.10 1.54
C ALA A 99 -5.01 8.85 2.60
N VAL A 100 -5.33 8.14 3.67
CA VAL A 100 -4.37 7.84 4.76
C VAL A 100 -4.02 6.35 4.78
N GLY A 101 -5.01 5.46 4.89
CA GLY A 101 -4.79 4.01 4.93
C GLY A 101 -4.23 3.47 3.62
N GLY A 102 -4.81 3.85 2.47
CA GLY A 102 -4.29 3.47 1.15
C GLY A 102 -2.88 4.00 0.90
N SER A 103 -2.57 5.22 1.35
CA SER A 103 -1.21 5.77 1.27
C SER A 103 -0.22 5.00 2.14
N ALA A 104 -0.62 4.57 3.35
CA ALA A 104 0.22 3.71 4.18
C ALA A 104 0.54 2.38 3.49
N LEU A 105 -0.46 1.77 2.84
CA LEU A 105 -0.27 0.54 2.05
C LEU A 105 0.63 0.76 0.84
N SER A 106 0.49 1.89 0.14
CA SER A 106 1.36 2.24 -0.98
C SER A 106 2.82 2.34 -0.55
N VAL A 107 3.08 3.03 0.57
CA VAL A 107 4.43 3.14 1.13
C VAL A 107 4.97 1.77 1.59
N ALA A 108 4.12 0.92 2.17
CA ALA A 108 4.51 -0.43 2.55
C ALA A 108 4.85 -1.29 1.32
N ALA A 109 4.06 -1.19 0.24
CA ALA A 109 4.34 -1.88 -1.02
C ALA A 109 5.66 -1.39 -1.65
N ASP A 110 5.96 -0.09 -1.60
CA ASP A 110 7.25 0.45 -2.04
C ASP A 110 8.42 -0.15 -1.27
N LYS A 111 8.29 -0.30 0.05
CA LYS A 111 9.32 -0.95 0.87
C LYS A 111 9.51 -2.43 0.48
N VAL A 112 8.40 -3.14 0.16
CA VAL A 112 8.48 -4.51 -0.37
C VAL A 112 9.29 -4.54 -1.67
N VAL A 113 9.01 -3.62 -2.60
CA VAL A 113 9.75 -3.50 -3.86
C VAL A 113 11.24 -3.22 -3.60
N GLU A 114 11.56 -2.29 -2.71
CA GLU A 114 12.95 -1.96 -2.37
C GLU A 114 13.69 -3.12 -1.70
N LYS A 115 13.02 -3.86 -0.80
CA LYS A 115 13.57 -5.09 -0.25
C LYS A 115 13.77 -6.15 -1.33
N GLY A 116 12.82 -6.29 -2.25
CA GLY A 116 12.92 -7.16 -3.42
C GLY A 116 14.10 -6.80 -4.32
N ARG A 117 14.42 -5.51 -4.51
CA ARG A 117 15.61 -5.05 -5.25
C ARG A 117 16.91 -5.54 -4.59
N LYS A 118 17.00 -5.46 -3.25
CA LYS A 118 18.16 -5.98 -2.52
C LYS A 118 18.32 -7.49 -2.70
N ILE A 119 17.21 -8.23 -2.63
CA ILE A 119 17.21 -9.69 -2.87
C ILE A 119 17.61 -10.00 -4.32
N ALA A 120 17.07 -9.27 -5.29
CA ALA A 120 17.41 -9.43 -6.70
C ALA A 120 18.91 -9.15 -6.96
N ALA A 121 19.45 -8.11 -6.35
CA ALA A 121 20.87 -7.77 -6.44
C ALA A 121 21.77 -8.92 -5.96
N LEU A 122 21.40 -9.51 -4.82
CA LEU A 122 22.10 -10.68 -4.27
C LEU A 122 22.02 -11.88 -5.23
N LEU A 123 20.84 -12.18 -5.77
CA LEU A 123 20.65 -13.33 -6.67
C LEU A 123 21.28 -13.16 -8.05
N LEU A 124 21.48 -11.92 -8.49
CA LEU A 124 22.03 -11.57 -9.79
C LEU A 124 23.51 -11.12 -9.72
N ASP A 125 24.11 -11.22 -8.52
CA ASP A 125 25.51 -10.82 -8.25
C ASP A 125 25.80 -9.40 -8.80
N THR A 126 25.11 -8.41 -8.23
CA THR A 126 25.26 -7.00 -8.67
C THR A 126 24.91 -6.04 -7.51
N GLU A 127 25.21 -4.75 -7.69
CA GLU A 127 24.81 -3.71 -6.75
C GLU A 127 23.32 -3.39 -6.86
N VAL A 128 22.68 -2.97 -5.76
CA VAL A 128 21.24 -2.66 -5.69
C VAL A 128 20.86 -1.54 -6.66
N ASP A 129 21.72 -0.55 -6.84
CA ASP A 129 21.49 0.57 -7.76
C ASP A 129 21.41 0.15 -9.22
N ASN A 130 21.92 -1.04 -9.54
CA ASN A 130 21.85 -1.63 -10.87
C ASN A 130 20.61 -2.50 -11.11
N ILE A 131 19.69 -2.56 -10.12
CA ILE A 131 18.43 -3.28 -10.24
C ILE A 131 17.28 -2.29 -10.45
N SER A 132 16.56 -2.44 -11.55
CA SER A 132 15.26 -1.78 -11.77
C SER A 132 14.13 -2.74 -11.50
N PHE A 133 12.95 -2.19 -11.13
CA PHE A 133 11.70 -2.95 -11.01
C PHE A 133 10.71 -2.42 -12.05
N ASP A 134 10.34 -3.29 -12.98
CA ASP A 134 9.26 -3.08 -13.95
C ASP A 134 8.22 -4.18 -13.70
N ALA A 135 7.25 -3.84 -12.92
CA ALA A 135 6.31 -4.76 -12.27
C ALA A 135 5.73 -5.82 -13.25
N PRO A 136 5.85 -7.08 -12.98
CA PRO A 136 6.33 -7.74 -11.75
C PRO A 136 7.80 -8.23 -11.82
N VAL A 137 8.69 -7.60 -12.55
CA VAL A 137 10.02 -8.11 -12.88
C VAL A 137 11.13 -7.19 -12.38
N TYR A 138 12.12 -7.77 -11.70
CA TYR A 138 13.37 -7.14 -11.34
C TYR A 138 14.41 -7.40 -12.44
N LYS A 139 15.06 -6.37 -12.91
CA LYS A 139 16.00 -6.43 -14.05
C LYS A 139 17.36 -5.84 -13.67
N LYS A 140 18.45 -6.53 -14.06
CA LYS A 140 19.81 -6.08 -13.88
C LYS A 140 20.26 -5.20 -15.04
N GLY A 141 20.34 -3.89 -14.80
CA GLY A 141 20.86 -2.90 -15.75
C GLY A 141 20.36 -3.11 -17.18
N ASP A 142 21.27 -3.01 -18.13
CA ASP A 142 21.00 -3.24 -19.57
C ASP A 142 21.10 -4.73 -19.98
N SER A 143 21.31 -5.65 -19.02
CA SER A 143 21.38 -7.08 -19.30
C SER A 143 19.98 -7.68 -19.53
N ASN A 144 19.94 -8.93 -20.02
CA ASN A 144 18.71 -9.71 -20.09
C ASN A 144 18.44 -10.55 -18.82
N GLU A 145 19.29 -10.37 -17.79
CA GLU A 145 19.13 -11.10 -16.54
C GLU A 145 18.00 -10.48 -15.70
N THR A 146 17.04 -11.30 -15.35
CA THR A 146 15.84 -10.88 -14.61
C THR A 146 15.49 -11.86 -13.50
N LYS A 147 14.71 -11.38 -12.54
CA LYS A 147 14.01 -12.19 -11.56
C LYS A 147 12.55 -11.74 -11.47
N THR A 148 11.66 -12.70 -11.48
CA THR A 148 10.23 -12.45 -11.27
C THR A 148 9.95 -12.13 -9.81
N PHE A 149 8.84 -11.46 -9.53
CA PHE A 149 8.37 -11.22 -8.16
C PHE A 149 8.24 -12.52 -7.35
N GLN A 150 7.76 -13.60 -7.98
CA GLN A 150 7.61 -14.91 -7.33
C GLN A 150 8.96 -15.55 -6.97
N GLU A 151 9.97 -15.45 -7.84
CA GLU A 151 11.33 -15.93 -7.53
C GLU A 151 11.92 -15.16 -6.33
N ILE A 152 11.71 -13.85 -6.27
CA ILE A 152 12.13 -13.01 -5.15
C ILE A 152 11.37 -13.37 -3.88
N ALA A 153 10.05 -13.54 -3.96
CA ALA A 153 9.23 -13.95 -2.84
C ALA A 153 9.68 -15.31 -2.26
N PHE A 154 9.94 -16.28 -3.11
CA PHE A 154 10.46 -17.58 -2.68
C PHE A 154 11.84 -17.45 -2.05
N ALA A 155 12.78 -16.77 -2.72
CA ALA A 155 14.15 -16.58 -2.23
C ALA A 155 14.19 -15.88 -0.88
N ALA A 156 13.27 -14.94 -0.62
CA ALA A 156 13.17 -14.21 0.64
C ALA A 156 13.06 -15.14 1.88
N TYR A 157 12.57 -16.35 1.71
CA TYR A 157 12.34 -17.30 2.81
C TYR A 157 13.27 -18.51 2.82
N VAL A 158 13.85 -18.88 1.66
CA VAL A 158 14.58 -20.14 1.54
C VAL A 158 16.07 -19.98 1.27
N ASN A 159 16.53 -18.78 0.96
CA ASN A 159 17.95 -18.55 0.69
C ASN A 159 18.76 -18.76 1.98
N HIS A 160 19.84 -19.51 1.92
CA HIS A 160 20.72 -19.84 3.04
C HIS A 160 21.95 -18.91 3.15
N ASP A 161 22.23 -18.16 2.10
CA ASP A 161 23.36 -17.22 2.02
C ASP A 161 22.88 -15.76 2.15
N TRP A 162 22.26 -15.43 3.29
CA TRP A 162 21.89 -14.06 3.58
C TRP A 162 23.10 -13.27 4.10
N PRO A 163 23.38 -12.08 3.55
CA PRO A 163 24.32 -11.16 4.17
C PRO A 163 23.76 -10.74 5.53
N SER A 164 24.55 -10.92 6.59
CA SER A 164 24.10 -10.86 7.98
C SER A 164 23.66 -9.47 8.47
N ASP A 165 24.04 -8.40 7.78
CA ASP A 165 23.98 -7.06 8.38
C ASP A 165 22.86 -6.14 7.84
N ASP A 166 22.33 -6.37 6.63
CA ASP A 166 21.41 -5.43 6.00
C ASP A 166 20.10 -6.04 5.44
N LEU A 167 19.95 -7.36 5.49
CA LEU A 167 18.81 -8.02 4.87
C LEU A 167 18.30 -9.20 5.71
N GLU A 168 17.19 -8.99 6.38
CA GLU A 168 16.52 -10.05 7.16
C GLU A 168 15.70 -10.97 6.24
N PRO A 169 15.59 -12.30 6.56
CA PRO A 169 14.69 -13.21 5.87
C PRO A 169 13.24 -12.74 5.90
N GLY A 170 12.47 -13.16 4.89
CA GLY A 170 11.08 -12.77 4.73
C GLY A 170 10.86 -11.53 3.86
N LEU A 171 9.63 -11.32 3.43
CA LEU A 171 9.23 -10.20 2.58
C LEU A 171 7.91 -9.62 3.10
N ALA A 172 8.00 -8.96 4.25
CA ALA A 172 6.88 -8.29 4.90
C ALA A 172 7.34 -6.90 5.35
N GLU A 173 6.59 -5.87 4.94
CA GLU A 173 6.94 -4.50 5.23
C GLU A 173 5.74 -3.72 5.77
N LYS A 174 6.01 -2.85 6.72
CA LYS A 174 5.03 -1.99 7.37
C LYS A 174 5.37 -0.52 7.16
N ALA A 175 4.33 0.28 7.03
CA ALA A 175 4.46 1.73 7.00
C ALA A 175 3.37 2.41 7.84
N PHE A 176 3.71 3.60 8.32
CA PHE A 176 2.78 4.58 8.86
C PHE A 176 2.72 5.75 7.89
N TYR A 177 1.54 6.33 7.76
CA TYR A 177 1.37 7.50 6.93
C TYR A 177 0.54 8.57 7.66
N ASP A 178 1.04 9.78 7.63
CA ASP A 178 0.38 10.99 8.11
C ASP A 178 0.45 12.03 6.98
N PRO A 179 -0.67 12.41 6.36
CA PRO A 179 -0.66 13.36 5.26
C PRO A 179 -0.23 14.74 5.73
N LEU A 180 0.44 15.49 4.85
CA LEU A 180 0.83 16.86 5.10
C LEU A 180 -0.36 17.83 5.01
N ASN A 181 -1.42 17.45 4.27
CA ASN A 181 -2.58 18.30 4.03
C ASN A 181 -3.83 17.44 3.78
N PHE A 182 -5.01 18.08 3.81
CA PHE A 182 -6.24 17.47 3.33
C PHE A 182 -6.21 17.26 1.82
N THR A 183 -7.01 16.30 1.34
CA THR A 183 -7.37 16.16 -0.06
C THR A 183 -8.77 16.70 -0.29
N TYR A 184 -9.05 17.17 -1.50
CA TYR A 184 -10.30 17.85 -1.82
C TYR A 184 -10.92 17.29 -3.10
N PRO A 185 -11.51 16.07 -3.04
CA PRO A 185 -12.25 15.54 -4.18
C PRO A 185 -13.46 16.41 -4.46
N ALA A 186 -13.77 16.56 -5.73
CA ALA A 186 -14.92 17.30 -6.20
C ALA A 186 -15.81 16.43 -7.09
N GLY A 187 -17.08 16.72 -7.13
CA GLY A 187 -18.03 16.02 -7.97
C GLY A 187 -19.22 16.87 -8.37
N THR A 188 -20.01 16.35 -9.30
CA THR A 188 -21.23 16.97 -9.78
C THR A 188 -22.35 15.94 -9.87
N HIS A 189 -23.47 16.25 -9.28
CA HIS A 189 -24.71 15.50 -9.46
C HIS A 189 -25.61 16.21 -10.47
N ILE A 190 -26.20 15.43 -11.36
CA ILE A 190 -27.14 15.90 -12.38
C ILE A 190 -28.45 15.15 -12.16
N CYS A 191 -29.54 15.88 -12.03
CA CYS A 191 -30.89 15.33 -11.93
C CYS A 191 -31.77 15.94 -13.01
N GLU A 192 -32.45 15.09 -13.77
CA GLU A 192 -33.50 15.50 -14.74
C GLU A 192 -34.86 15.07 -14.21
N VAL A 193 -35.80 15.99 -14.13
CA VAL A 193 -37.18 15.79 -13.68
C VAL A 193 -38.19 16.30 -14.67
#